data_10515e3cd58d4a9a355462e3cb16a613
#
_entry.id   10515e3cd58d4a9a355462e3cb16a613
#
_cell.length_a   1.000
_cell.length_b   1.000
_cell.length_c   1.000
_cell.angle_alpha   90.00
_cell.angle_beta   90.00
_cell.angle_gamma   90.00
#
_symmetry.space_group_name_H-M   'P 1'
#
loop_
_entity.id
_entity.type
_entity.pdbx_description
1 polymer ?
#
loop_
_entity_poly.entity_id
_entity_poly.type
_entity_poly.pdbx_seq_one_letter_code
_entity_poly.pdbx_strand_id
1 'polypeptide(L)'
;RDLGVEMFVGFDQFVYGKGEVELAARALGLEPHTAPFTANTTGSVGDPDRAFLEAEAARKCGFRVGGGLHPNVVEPQIRGFTPTQEEVDEAHQVLDEYRKLEFSGETWSETDGKIVDRYEAARARKLLDWSELCSARDQEKAEAVARVEAAGA
;
A
#
# COMPACT_ATOMS: atom_id res chain seq x y z
N ARG A 1 23.39 -8.33 -0.88
CA ARG A 1 24.61 -9.14 -1.12
C ARG A 1 25.27 -9.55 0.20
N ASP A 2 25.25 -8.69 1.19
CA ASP A 2 25.90 -8.94 2.50
C ASP A 2 25.26 -10.09 3.29
N LEU A 3 24.01 -10.46 2.97
CA LEU A 3 23.32 -11.61 3.54
C LEU A 3 23.60 -12.93 2.81
N GLY A 4 24.45 -12.95 1.78
CA GLY A 4 24.75 -14.15 0.98
C GLY A 4 23.56 -14.68 0.16
N VAL A 5 22.55 -13.86 -0.07
CA VAL A 5 21.34 -14.26 -0.81
C VAL A 5 21.57 -14.04 -2.30
N GLU A 6 21.39 -15.09 -3.09
CA GLU A 6 21.34 -15.00 -4.54
C GLU A 6 19.93 -14.60 -4.99
N MET A 7 19.89 -13.72 -5.99
CA MET A 7 18.64 -13.17 -6.50
C MET A 7 18.21 -13.95 -7.75
N PHE A 8 16.99 -14.45 -7.76
CA PHE A 8 16.42 -15.15 -8.91
C PHE A 8 14.95 -14.76 -9.14
N VAL A 9 14.48 -14.99 -10.36
CA VAL A 9 13.13 -14.61 -10.78
C VAL A 9 12.09 -15.57 -10.19
N GLY A 10 10.96 -15.01 -9.74
CA GLY A 10 9.79 -15.81 -9.37
C GLY A 10 9.60 -16.07 -7.88
N PHE A 11 10.53 -15.63 -7.04
CA PHE A 11 10.42 -15.72 -5.59
C PHE A 11 10.99 -14.48 -4.90
N ASP A 12 10.32 -13.97 -3.89
CA ASP A 12 10.87 -12.89 -3.05
C ASP A 12 11.73 -13.48 -1.93
N GLN A 13 13.03 -13.55 -2.17
CA GLN A 13 14.01 -14.08 -1.21
C GLN A 13 14.09 -13.24 0.08
N PHE A 14 13.57 -12.01 0.02
CA PHE A 14 13.59 -11.08 1.15
C PHE A 14 12.28 -11.02 1.93
N VAL A 15 11.27 -11.85 1.60
CA VAL A 15 9.96 -11.82 2.24
C VAL A 15 10.05 -11.93 3.76
N TYR A 16 10.92 -12.80 4.27
CA TYR A 16 11.15 -12.92 5.72
C TYR A 16 11.76 -11.64 6.30
N GLY A 17 12.84 -11.14 5.70
CA GLY A 17 13.49 -9.91 6.16
C GLY A 17 12.58 -8.68 6.08
N LYS A 18 11.74 -8.59 5.05
CA LYS A 18 10.71 -7.54 4.96
C LYS A 18 9.70 -7.64 6.09
N GLY A 19 9.23 -8.85 6.40
CA GLY A 19 8.33 -9.09 7.52
C GLY A 19 8.91 -8.66 8.87
N GLU A 20 10.17 -8.99 9.13
CA GLU A 20 10.88 -8.57 10.35
C GLU A 20 10.99 -7.03 10.45
N VAL A 21 11.34 -6.37 9.35
CA VAL A 21 11.40 -4.90 9.30
C VAL A 21 10.04 -4.27 9.56
N GLU A 22 8.99 -4.80 8.94
CA GLU A 22 7.62 -4.33 9.13
C GLU A 22 7.18 -4.46 10.59
N LEU A 23 7.36 -5.63 11.19
CA LEU A 23 7.00 -5.88 12.59
C LEU A 23 7.78 -4.99 13.55
N ALA A 24 9.09 -4.86 13.36
CA ALA A 24 9.92 -4.00 14.20
C ALA A 24 9.55 -2.52 14.08
N ALA A 25 9.30 -2.03 12.86
CA ALA A 25 8.87 -0.66 12.64
C ALA A 25 7.53 -0.38 13.32
N ARG A 26 6.54 -1.27 13.16
CA ARG A 26 5.23 -1.15 13.82
C ARG A 26 5.33 -1.17 15.35
N ALA A 27 6.16 -2.04 15.91
CA ALA A 27 6.37 -2.09 17.35
C ALA A 27 6.96 -0.79 17.92
N LEU A 28 7.71 -0.06 17.11
CA LEU A 28 8.32 1.24 17.45
C LEU A 28 7.47 2.45 17.05
N GLY A 29 6.29 2.24 16.46
CA GLY A 29 5.43 3.31 15.95
C GLY A 29 6.01 4.02 14.72
N LEU A 30 6.90 3.37 13.98
CA LEU A 30 7.52 3.90 12.77
C LEU A 30 6.79 3.39 11.53
N GLU A 31 6.87 4.17 10.44
CA GLU A 31 6.38 3.73 9.14
C GLU A 31 7.46 2.92 8.42
N PRO A 32 7.20 1.64 8.09
CA PRO A 32 8.19 0.80 7.43
C PRO A 32 8.41 1.24 6.00
N HIS A 33 9.68 1.37 5.62
CA HIS A 33 10.12 1.66 4.27
C HIS A 33 10.62 0.37 3.61
N THR A 34 10.12 0.06 2.43
CA THR A 34 10.62 -1.07 1.65
C THR A 34 11.78 -0.66 0.73
N ALA A 35 12.70 -1.60 0.50
CA ALA A 35 13.77 -1.41 -0.46
C ALA A 35 13.23 -1.20 -1.90
N PRO A 36 13.98 -0.55 -2.79
CA PRO A 36 13.61 -0.45 -4.19
C PRO A 36 13.47 -1.83 -4.81
N PHE A 37 12.28 -2.18 -5.25
CA PHE A 37 11.96 -3.51 -5.77
C PHE A 37 12.66 -3.80 -7.09
N THR A 38 12.69 -2.82 -7.98
CA THR A 38 13.24 -2.94 -9.33
C THR A 38 14.75 -3.21 -9.38
N ALA A 39 15.46 -3.03 -8.25
CA ALA A 39 16.91 -3.33 -8.18
C ALA A 39 17.21 -4.82 -8.06
N ASN A 40 16.23 -5.64 -7.75
CA ASN A 40 16.44 -7.01 -7.30
C ASN A 40 16.10 -8.07 -8.34
N THR A 41 15.82 -7.67 -9.58
CA THR A 41 15.36 -8.62 -10.57
C THR A 41 16.04 -8.41 -11.89
N THR A 42 16.09 -9.45 -12.70
CA THR A 42 16.66 -9.49 -14.03
C THR A 42 15.93 -8.60 -15.07
N GLY A 43 14.94 -7.82 -14.62
CA GLY A 43 14.24 -6.85 -15.46
C GLY A 43 14.92 -5.49 -15.52
N SER A 44 14.42 -4.62 -16.38
CA SER A 44 14.88 -3.23 -16.47
C SER A 44 14.59 -2.48 -15.17
N VAL A 45 15.56 -1.74 -14.68
CA VAL A 45 15.44 -0.85 -13.51
C VAL A 45 14.29 0.17 -13.66
N GLY A 46 13.89 0.45 -14.89
CA GLY A 46 12.82 1.38 -15.24
C GLY A 46 11.52 0.72 -15.72
N ASP A 47 11.28 -0.56 -15.43
CA ASP A 47 10.05 -1.26 -15.81
C ASP A 47 8.84 -0.77 -14.99
N PRO A 48 7.89 -0.05 -15.62
CA PRO A 48 6.76 0.55 -14.92
C PRO A 48 5.71 -0.49 -14.45
N ASP A 49 5.45 -1.53 -15.24
CA ASP A 49 4.42 -2.53 -14.91
C ASP A 49 4.85 -3.35 -13.71
N ARG A 50 6.11 -3.71 -13.69
CA ARG A 50 6.69 -4.40 -12.56
C ARG A 50 6.71 -3.54 -11.31
N ALA A 51 7.10 -2.28 -11.41
CA ALA A 51 7.11 -1.35 -10.30
C ALA A 51 5.72 -1.20 -9.66
N PHE A 52 4.66 -1.19 -10.48
CA PHE A 52 3.28 -1.19 -10.01
C PHE A 52 2.95 -2.46 -9.20
N LEU A 53 3.19 -3.64 -9.76
CA LEU A 53 2.86 -4.92 -9.12
C LEU A 53 3.63 -5.12 -7.82
N GLU A 54 4.90 -4.74 -7.80
CA GLU A 54 5.74 -4.83 -6.60
C GLU A 54 5.28 -3.87 -5.50
N ALA A 55 4.87 -2.65 -5.85
CA ALA A 55 4.34 -1.67 -4.90
C ALA A 55 2.97 -2.13 -4.33
N GLU A 56 2.09 -2.67 -5.17
CA GLU A 56 0.82 -3.24 -4.73
C GLU A 56 1.04 -4.41 -3.75
N ALA A 57 1.95 -5.34 -4.08
CA ALA A 57 2.29 -6.44 -3.21
C ALA A 57 2.88 -5.96 -1.87
N ALA A 58 3.75 -4.95 -1.89
CA ALA A 58 4.31 -4.35 -0.68
C ALA A 58 3.23 -3.69 0.18
N ARG A 59 2.31 -2.94 -0.42
CA ARG A 59 1.18 -2.35 0.28
C ARG A 59 0.34 -3.40 1.01
N LYS A 60 0.06 -4.53 0.35
CA LYS A 60 -0.65 -5.67 0.95
C LYS A 60 0.12 -6.33 2.11
N CYS A 61 1.46 -6.19 2.11
CA CYS A 61 2.32 -6.60 3.23
C CYS A 61 2.49 -5.53 4.33
N GLY A 62 1.79 -4.40 4.25
CA GLY A 62 1.82 -3.35 5.29
C GLY A 62 2.73 -2.17 5.00
N PHE A 63 3.54 -2.20 3.95
CA PHE A 63 4.39 -1.06 3.58
C PHE A 63 3.56 0.05 2.93
N ARG A 64 3.93 1.30 3.18
CA ARG A 64 3.34 2.49 2.57
C ARG A 64 4.33 3.35 1.81
N VAL A 65 5.62 3.07 1.99
CA VAL A 65 6.71 3.82 1.41
C VAL A 65 7.63 2.88 0.66
N GLY A 66 7.99 3.24 -0.55
CA GLY A 66 8.95 2.54 -1.38
C GLY A 66 9.89 3.51 -2.10
N GLY A 67 11.04 3.00 -2.55
CA GLY A 67 11.99 3.75 -3.34
C GLY A 67 12.06 3.26 -4.78
N GLY A 68 12.37 4.14 -5.71
CA GLY A 68 12.63 3.83 -7.11
C GLY A 68 14.01 4.32 -7.55
N LEU A 69 14.68 3.56 -8.42
CA LEU A 69 15.98 3.91 -8.97
C LEU A 69 15.89 4.61 -10.33
N HIS A 70 14.70 4.73 -10.89
CA HIS A 70 14.47 5.34 -12.20
C HIS A 70 13.19 6.18 -12.19
N PRO A 71 13.14 7.34 -12.87
CA PRO A 71 11.95 8.19 -12.90
C PRO A 71 10.67 7.48 -13.41
N ASN A 72 10.81 6.57 -14.36
CA ASN A 72 9.67 5.84 -14.95
C ASN A 72 8.91 4.96 -13.94
N VAL A 73 9.49 4.65 -12.79
CA VAL A 73 8.84 3.80 -11.77
C VAL A 73 8.08 4.60 -10.72
N VAL A 74 8.25 5.91 -10.66
CA VAL A 74 7.66 6.76 -9.62
C VAL A 74 6.13 6.73 -9.66
N GLU A 75 5.54 7.06 -10.79
CA GLU A 75 4.08 7.05 -10.95
C GLU A 75 3.46 5.64 -10.80
N PRO A 76 4.01 4.59 -11.42
CA PRO A 76 3.55 3.23 -11.18
C PRO A 76 3.59 2.81 -9.71
N GLN A 77 4.65 3.17 -8.99
CA GLN A 77 4.73 2.88 -7.55
C GLN A 77 3.69 3.65 -6.74
N ILE A 78 3.48 4.94 -7.02
CA ILE A 78 2.42 5.73 -6.37
C ILE A 78 1.07 5.04 -6.55
N ARG A 79 0.72 4.63 -7.77
CA ARG A 79 -0.53 3.91 -8.04
C ARG A 79 -0.61 2.58 -7.29
N GLY A 80 0.49 1.81 -7.21
CA GLY A 80 0.52 0.54 -6.51
C GLY A 80 0.36 0.69 -4.98
N PHE A 81 0.85 1.79 -4.39
CA PHE A 81 0.66 2.11 -2.98
C PHE A 81 -0.70 2.76 -2.68
N THR A 82 -1.43 3.22 -3.68
CA THR A 82 -2.76 3.80 -3.51
C THR A 82 -3.81 2.69 -3.48
N PRO A 83 -4.73 2.66 -2.50
CA PRO A 83 -5.87 1.74 -2.50
C PRO A 83 -6.74 1.91 -3.74
N THR A 84 -7.27 0.81 -4.26
CA THR A 84 -8.22 0.86 -5.37
C THR A 84 -9.60 1.30 -4.88
N GLN A 85 -10.45 1.79 -5.80
CA GLN A 85 -11.83 2.15 -5.45
C GLN A 85 -12.61 0.95 -4.91
N GLU A 86 -12.38 -0.25 -5.45
CA GLU A 86 -12.99 -1.49 -4.98
C GLU A 86 -12.62 -1.78 -3.52
N GLU A 87 -11.34 -1.62 -3.14
CA GLU A 87 -10.89 -1.80 -1.76
C GLU A 87 -11.49 -0.74 -0.82
N VAL A 88 -11.67 0.49 -1.30
CA VAL A 88 -12.34 1.57 -0.54
C VAL A 88 -13.81 1.24 -0.32
N ASP A 89 -14.51 0.79 -1.36
CA ASP A 89 -15.92 0.41 -1.28
C ASP A 89 -16.12 -0.79 -0.33
N GLU A 90 -15.25 -1.80 -0.40
CA GLU A 90 -15.24 -2.93 0.54
C GLU A 90 -15.01 -2.46 1.99
N ALA A 91 -14.08 -1.52 2.21
CA ALA A 91 -13.81 -0.99 3.53
C ALA A 91 -15.02 -0.25 4.11
N HIS A 92 -15.75 0.50 3.30
CA HIS A 92 -17.02 1.12 3.73
C HIS A 92 -18.07 0.08 4.11
N GLN A 93 -18.22 -0.99 3.31
CA GLN A 93 -19.17 -2.09 3.61
C GLN A 93 -18.81 -2.77 4.94
N VAL A 94 -17.54 -3.05 5.19
CA VAL A 94 -17.06 -3.61 6.47
C VAL A 94 -17.43 -2.70 7.65
N LEU A 95 -17.25 -1.38 7.52
CA LEU A 95 -17.59 -0.46 8.60
C LEU A 95 -19.09 -0.33 8.81
N ASP A 96 -19.89 -0.38 7.76
CA ASP A 96 -21.34 -0.35 7.87
C ASP A 96 -21.88 -1.62 8.55
N GLU A 97 -21.32 -2.78 8.23
CA GLU A 97 -21.67 -4.03 8.89
C GLU A 97 -21.22 -4.03 10.36
N TYR A 98 -20.02 -3.56 10.65
CA TYR A 98 -19.53 -3.47 12.03
C TYR A 98 -20.37 -2.53 12.89
N ARG A 99 -20.88 -1.43 12.37
CA ARG A 99 -21.84 -0.55 13.09
C ARG A 99 -23.12 -1.28 13.47
N LYS A 100 -23.63 -2.19 12.62
CA LYS A 100 -24.81 -3.01 12.97
C LYS A 100 -24.50 -3.95 14.13
N LEU A 101 -23.30 -4.57 14.13
CA LEU A 101 -22.85 -5.43 15.24
C LEU A 101 -22.75 -4.63 16.56
N GLU A 102 -22.17 -3.44 16.52
CA GLU A 102 -22.09 -2.57 17.71
C GLU A 102 -23.50 -2.24 18.24
N PHE A 103 -24.47 -2.04 17.36
CA PHE A 103 -25.84 -1.73 17.76
C PHE A 103 -26.58 -2.95 18.30
N SER A 104 -26.37 -4.16 17.74
CA SER A 104 -26.98 -5.41 18.20
C SER A 104 -26.31 -5.99 19.46
N GLY A 105 -25.10 -5.53 19.79
CA GLY A 105 -24.28 -6.08 20.86
C GLY A 105 -23.54 -7.39 20.49
N GLU A 106 -23.53 -7.73 19.21
CA GLU A 106 -22.77 -8.86 18.67
C GLU A 106 -21.30 -8.47 18.46
N THR A 107 -20.41 -9.45 18.50
CA THR A 107 -18.97 -9.19 18.41
C THR A 107 -18.38 -9.49 17.03
N TRP A 108 -19.10 -10.21 16.19
CA TRP A 108 -18.72 -10.59 14.85
C TRP A 108 -19.94 -11.02 14.00
N SER A 109 -19.80 -10.93 12.70
CA SER A 109 -20.71 -11.52 11.69
C SER A 109 -19.92 -12.19 10.58
N GLU A 110 -20.61 -12.99 9.78
CA GLU A 110 -20.08 -13.53 8.52
C GLU A 110 -20.97 -13.05 7.38
N THR A 111 -20.37 -12.35 6.42
CA THR A 111 -21.04 -11.84 5.23
C THR A 111 -20.23 -12.27 4.01
N ASP A 112 -20.83 -13.01 3.09
CA ASP A 112 -20.21 -13.52 1.87
C ASP A 112 -18.89 -14.29 2.12
N GLY A 113 -18.83 -15.09 3.21
CA GLY A 113 -17.66 -15.86 3.60
C GLY A 113 -16.53 -15.04 4.21
N LYS A 114 -16.76 -13.75 4.49
CA LYS A 114 -15.81 -12.86 5.18
C LYS A 114 -16.29 -12.61 6.60
N ILE A 115 -15.40 -12.75 7.56
CA ILE A 115 -15.68 -12.41 8.97
C ILE A 115 -15.51 -10.90 9.14
N VAL A 116 -16.53 -10.26 9.71
CA VAL A 116 -16.47 -8.86 10.14
C VAL A 116 -16.44 -8.81 11.65
N ASP A 117 -15.38 -8.23 12.19
CA ASP A 117 -15.18 -8.00 13.60
C ASP A 117 -14.46 -6.67 13.86
N ARG A 118 -14.09 -6.41 15.11
CA ARG A 118 -13.38 -5.18 15.49
C ARG A 118 -12.01 -5.04 14.79
N TYR A 119 -11.35 -6.13 14.44
CA TYR A 119 -10.02 -6.10 13.82
C TYR A 119 -10.15 -5.76 12.33
N GLU A 120 -11.14 -6.36 11.65
CA GLU A 120 -11.47 -5.99 10.26
C GLU A 120 -11.96 -4.54 10.17
N ALA A 121 -12.79 -4.08 11.11
CA ALA A 121 -13.21 -2.69 11.17
C ALA A 121 -12.01 -1.73 11.38
N ALA A 122 -11.05 -2.10 12.25
CA ALA A 122 -9.85 -1.31 12.45
C ALA A 122 -8.95 -1.28 11.21
N ARG A 123 -8.86 -2.40 10.48
CA ARG A 123 -8.14 -2.49 9.20
C ARG A 123 -8.81 -1.61 8.14
N ALA A 124 -10.13 -1.67 8.03
CA ALA A 124 -10.90 -0.87 7.09
C ALA A 124 -10.72 0.64 7.35
N ARG A 125 -10.77 1.11 8.60
CA ARG A 125 -10.50 2.51 8.95
C ARG A 125 -9.11 2.96 8.49
N LYS A 126 -8.07 2.16 8.77
CA LYS A 126 -6.70 2.48 8.34
C LYS A 126 -6.54 2.54 6.83
N LEU A 127 -7.28 1.71 6.08
CA LEU A 127 -7.28 1.74 4.62
C LEU A 127 -7.93 3.03 4.12
N LEU A 128 -9.07 3.43 4.68
CA LEU A 128 -9.75 4.68 4.33
C LEU A 128 -8.90 5.91 4.67
N ASP A 129 -8.32 5.97 5.87
CA ASP A 129 -7.39 7.05 6.25
C ASP A 129 -6.23 7.17 5.25
N TRP A 130 -5.69 6.04 4.81
CA TRP A 130 -4.63 6.02 3.81
C TRP A 130 -5.11 6.48 2.43
N SER A 131 -6.28 6.05 2.01
CA SER A 131 -6.90 6.48 0.75
C SER A 131 -7.13 7.99 0.72
N GLU A 132 -7.62 8.57 1.83
CA GLU A 132 -7.79 10.02 1.96
C GLU A 132 -6.47 10.77 1.84
N LEU A 133 -5.40 10.28 2.48
CA LEU A 133 -4.07 10.89 2.36
C LEU A 133 -3.53 10.82 0.93
N CYS A 134 -3.72 9.70 0.22
CA CYS A 134 -3.35 9.57 -1.18
C CYS A 134 -4.12 10.56 -2.06
N SER A 135 -5.43 10.66 -1.89
CA SER A 135 -6.29 11.56 -2.65
C SER A 135 -5.94 13.04 -2.41
N ALA A 136 -5.69 13.43 -1.16
CA ALA A 136 -5.25 14.78 -0.84
C ALA A 136 -3.91 15.12 -1.51
N ARG A 137 -2.97 14.17 -1.55
CA ARG A 137 -1.68 14.36 -2.20
C ARG A 137 -1.79 14.48 -3.70
N ASP A 138 -2.65 13.70 -4.33
CA ASP A 138 -2.91 13.79 -5.78
C ASP A 138 -3.55 15.13 -6.13
N GLN A 139 -4.44 15.65 -5.30
CA GLN A 139 -5.04 16.97 -5.47
C GLN A 139 -3.98 18.08 -5.36
N GLU A 140 -3.12 18.05 -4.33
CA GLU A 140 -2.01 19.01 -4.19
C GLU A 140 -1.09 19.02 -5.42
N LYS A 141 -0.79 17.83 -5.96
CA LYS A 141 0.03 17.66 -7.15
C LYS A 141 -0.66 18.27 -8.38
N ALA A 142 -1.94 18.00 -8.58
CA ALA A 142 -2.71 18.56 -9.69
C ALA A 142 -2.75 20.10 -9.64
N GLU A 143 -2.96 20.66 -8.46
CA GLU A 143 -2.94 22.11 -8.26
C GLU A 143 -1.55 22.71 -8.50
N ALA A 144 -0.48 22.00 -8.12
CA ALA A 144 0.89 22.46 -8.38
C ALA A 144 1.21 22.47 -9.87
N VAL A 145 0.80 21.43 -10.60
CA VAL A 145 0.96 21.37 -12.07
C VAL A 145 0.19 22.51 -12.74
N ALA A 146 -1.07 22.71 -12.38
CA ALA A 146 -1.88 23.80 -12.95
C ALA A 146 -1.27 25.20 -12.70
N ARG A 147 -0.68 25.42 -11.52
CA ARG A 147 0.02 26.69 -11.23
C ARG A 147 1.24 26.90 -12.12
N VAL A 148 2.02 25.86 -12.39
CA VAL A 148 3.21 25.93 -13.26
C VAL A 148 2.79 26.19 -14.72
N GLU A 149 1.77 25.51 -15.20
CA GLU A 149 1.23 25.72 -16.55
C GLU A 149 0.70 27.13 -16.74
N ALA A 150 -0.03 27.67 -15.77
CA ALA A 150 -0.54 29.03 -15.81
C ALA A 150 0.57 30.11 -15.75
N ALA A 151 1.70 29.83 -15.12
CA ALA A 151 2.83 30.73 -15.00
C ALA A 151 3.77 30.67 -16.20
N GLY A 152 3.71 29.62 -17.01
CA GLY A 152 4.54 29.43 -18.22
C GLY A 152 3.84 29.85 -19.51
N ALA A 153 2.58 30.26 -19.46
CA ALA A 153 1.80 30.82 -20.56
C ALA A 153 1.84 32.36 -20.52
#